data_fd98d644ac582f8ba1ac7f884ee605c1
#
_entry.id   fd98d644ac582f8ba1ac7f884ee605c1
#
_cell.length_a   1.000
_cell.length_b   1.000
_cell.length_c   1.000
_cell.angle_alpha   90.00
_cell.angle_beta   90.00
_cell.angle_gamma   90.00
#
_symmetry.space_group_name_H-M   'P 1'
#
loop_
_entity.id
_entity.type
_entity.pdbx_description
1 polymer ?
#
loop_
_entity_poly.entity_id
_entity_poly.type
_entity_poly.pdbx_seq_one_letter_code
_entity_poly.pdbx_strand_id
1 'polypeptide(L)'
;MKIMTAAQAVQLIESGDSIYIQGSTSIPEVLSQALADRGHELKDVTVYAAFAVGRCEAPYCKPEYKDAFNVKSLFVANNVRKWLAQGYGSTIPAFLGEIPGLFRDGTLPLDAVFLNVSPPNEEGYCSYGISADLAVSATECARKKIVQINKAMPFSYGDALIHVSEIDAAVEVDDPLVEVPTATPTEIDSAIGRHIAEMIPDGATLQIGVGGIPNAVLAALKDHQHLGLHTEALTDGVLPLLESGVIDNSCKTVLPGISVASLALGSKRLYDYMDYRKDLVLKDVAWTNAPFRIAQNPKVMSINSAVEVDLTGQVCADSVGTRIISGVGGQHDFMYGGSLSEGGKTFIAIPSMTEKGISKINPVLAEGAGVVTTRHMIQNIVTEYGVAQLRGKTLAERARALIAIAHPSVREELDRAAAARFGHAYLRLK
;
A
#
# COMPACT_ATOMS: atom_id res chain seq x y z
N MET A 1 24.40 -20.81 1.31
CA MET A 1 23.34 -20.90 0.27
C MET A 1 23.56 -22.18 -0.56
N LYS A 2 22.49 -22.97 -0.79
CA LYS A 2 22.51 -24.17 -1.65
C LYS A 2 21.55 -23.92 -2.83
N ILE A 3 22.08 -24.01 -4.04
CA ILE A 3 21.27 -23.94 -5.28
C ILE A 3 20.61 -25.29 -5.51
N MET A 4 19.30 -25.31 -5.77
CA MET A 4 18.52 -26.53 -5.97
C MET A 4 17.25 -26.26 -6.79
N THR A 5 16.49 -27.31 -7.12
CA THR A 5 15.19 -27.13 -7.79
C THR A 5 14.14 -26.63 -6.78
N ALA A 6 13.07 -25.99 -7.26
CA ALA A 6 11.96 -25.54 -6.41
C ALA A 6 11.35 -26.71 -5.61
N ALA A 7 11.14 -27.85 -6.26
CA ALA A 7 10.64 -29.06 -5.60
C ALA A 7 11.53 -29.55 -4.45
N GLN A 8 12.86 -29.39 -4.57
CA GLN A 8 13.80 -29.71 -3.48
C GLN A 8 13.78 -28.62 -2.38
N ALA A 9 13.73 -27.34 -2.75
CA ALA A 9 13.74 -26.24 -1.81
C ALA A 9 12.52 -26.27 -0.87
N VAL A 10 11.34 -26.56 -1.41
CA VAL A 10 10.09 -26.63 -0.62
C VAL A 10 10.02 -27.88 0.27
N GLN A 11 10.91 -28.87 0.13
CA GLN A 11 11.01 -29.98 1.09
C GLN A 11 11.45 -29.55 2.49
N LEU A 12 12.02 -28.36 2.62
CA LEU A 12 12.35 -27.77 3.91
C LEU A 12 11.10 -27.39 4.72
N ILE A 13 9.92 -27.33 4.09
CA ILE A 13 8.66 -27.00 4.76
C ILE A 13 8.02 -28.28 5.30
N GLU A 14 7.63 -28.21 6.56
CA GLU A 14 6.99 -29.29 7.30
C GLU A 14 5.54 -28.94 7.65
N SER A 15 4.73 -29.97 7.93
CA SER A 15 3.35 -29.77 8.42
C SER A 15 3.38 -28.99 9.74
N GLY A 16 2.50 -28.00 9.85
CA GLY A 16 2.44 -27.09 11.00
C GLY A 16 3.35 -25.87 10.93
N ASP A 17 4.24 -25.76 9.94
CA ASP A 17 5.08 -24.57 9.73
C ASP A 17 4.22 -23.32 9.44
N SER A 18 4.74 -22.16 9.82
CA SER A 18 4.20 -20.84 9.47
C SER A 18 5.14 -20.15 8.48
N ILE A 19 4.61 -19.71 7.36
CA ILE A 19 5.40 -19.18 6.23
C ILE A 19 4.90 -17.80 5.84
N TYR A 20 5.81 -16.85 5.66
CA TYR A 20 5.52 -15.63 4.93
C TYR A 20 5.97 -15.78 3.48
N ILE A 21 5.10 -15.43 2.54
CA ILE A 21 5.41 -15.36 1.09
C ILE A 21 5.46 -13.89 0.70
N GLN A 22 6.62 -13.44 0.17
CA GLN A 22 6.82 -12.06 -0.27
C GLN A 22 5.71 -11.63 -1.22
N GLY A 23 5.21 -10.42 -1.00
CA GLY A 23 4.07 -9.85 -1.71
C GLY A 23 4.46 -8.89 -2.82
N SER A 24 3.59 -7.90 -3.06
CA SER A 24 3.74 -6.89 -4.10
C SER A 24 3.79 -7.54 -5.50
N THR A 25 4.65 -7.08 -6.38
CA THR A 25 4.99 -7.69 -7.66
C THR A 25 6.22 -8.61 -7.57
N SER A 26 6.69 -8.88 -6.36
CA SER A 26 7.87 -9.72 -6.04
C SER A 26 7.54 -11.14 -5.63
N ILE A 27 6.33 -11.63 -5.91
CA ILE A 27 5.92 -12.98 -5.50
C ILE A 27 6.90 -14.01 -6.06
N PRO A 28 7.48 -14.90 -5.23
CA PRO A 28 8.28 -16.01 -5.70
C PRO A 28 7.37 -17.11 -6.26
N GLU A 29 6.86 -16.90 -7.49
CA GLU A 29 5.79 -17.73 -8.08
C GLU A 29 6.19 -19.18 -8.25
N VAL A 30 7.46 -19.45 -8.61
CA VAL A 30 7.97 -20.82 -8.79
C VAL A 30 8.00 -21.59 -7.46
N LEU A 31 8.43 -20.93 -6.37
CA LEU A 31 8.39 -21.51 -5.02
C LEU A 31 6.96 -21.68 -4.51
N SER A 32 6.09 -20.70 -4.78
CA SER A 32 4.68 -20.75 -4.37
C SER A 32 3.93 -21.90 -5.04
N GLN A 33 4.19 -22.14 -6.33
CA GLN A 33 3.59 -23.28 -7.04
C GLN A 33 4.16 -24.61 -6.52
N ALA A 34 5.48 -24.72 -6.34
CA ALA A 34 6.09 -25.94 -5.81
C ALA A 34 5.59 -26.27 -4.39
N LEU A 35 5.32 -25.27 -3.55
CA LEU A 35 4.70 -25.46 -2.24
C LEU A 35 3.28 -26.03 -2.39
N ALA A 36 2.47 -25.44 -3.28
CA ALA A 36 1.09 -25.89 -3.52
C ALA A 36 1.03 -27.33 -4.06
N ASP A 37 1.99 -27.72 -4.90
CA ASP A 37 2.09 -29.08 -5.44
C ASP A 37 2.27 -30.15 -4.33
N ARG A 38 2.79 -29.74 -3.16
CA ARG A 38 2.87 -30.57 -1.95
C ARG A 38 1.62 -30.55 -1.07
N GLY A 39 0.54 -29.90 -1.52
CA GLY A 39 -0.71 -29.79 -0.75
C GLY A 39 -1.38 -31.10 -0.40
N HIS A 40 -1.01 -32.22 -1.05
CA HIS A 40 -1.49 -33.55 -0.69
C HIS A 40 -0.63 -34.23 0.39
N GLU A 41 0.55 -33.71 0.68
CA GLU A 41 1.50 -34.25 1.66
C GLU A 41 1.48 -33.46 2.98
N LEU A 42 1.27 -32.15 2.88
CA LEU A 42 1.33 -31.22 4.01
C LEU A 42 0.00 -31.11 4.74
N LYS A 43 0.06 -30.73 6.02
CA LYS A 43 -1.12 -30.44 6.86
C LYS A 43 -0.85 -29.21 7.74
N ASP A 44 -1.88 -28.39 7.91
CA ASP A 44 -1.90 -27.25 8.85
C ASP A 44 -0.75 -26.24 8.68
N VAL A 45 -0.25 -26.05 7.45
CA VAL A 45 0.73 -25.01 7.16
C VAL A 45 0.04 -23.64 7.15
N THR A 46 0.46 -22.73 8.01
CA THR A 46 -0.03 -21.35 7.98
C THR A 46 0.72 -20.54 6.93
N VAL A 47 -0.03 -19.91 6.00
CA VAL A 47 0.56 -19.00 4.98
C VAL A 47 0.11 -17.57 5.26
N TYR A 48 1.05 -16.71 5.65
CA TYR A 48 0.83 -15.28 5.72
C TYR A 48 1.02 -14.68 4.32
N ALA A 49 -0.07 -14.16 3.76
CA ALA A 49 -0.11 -13.53 2.45
C ALA A 49 -0.38 -12.03 2.60
N ALA A 50 0.48 -11.20 2.04
CA ALA A 50 0.28 -9.74 1.97
C ALA A 50 -0.31 -9.32 0.63
N PHE A 51 -0.39 -8.01 0.39
CA PHE A 51 -0.72 -7.46 -0.93
C PHE A 51 0.15 -8.10 -2.01
N ALA A 52 -0.47 -8.68 -3.00
CA ALA A 52 0.23 -9.41 -4.03
C ALA A 52 -0.40 -9.21 -5.41
N VAL A 53 0.44 -8.93 -6.40
CA VAL A 53 0.11 -8.86 -7.81
C VAL A 53 1.02 -9.85 -8.53
N GLY A 54 0.48 -10.96 -9.03
CA GLY A 54 1.21 -12.01 -9.70
C GLY A 54 0.52 -12.46 -10.96
N ARG A 55 1.18 -13.39 -11.69
CA ARG A 55 0.62 -13.98 -12.92
C ARG A 55 -0.42 -15.03 -12.63
N CYS A 56 -0.38 -15.64 -11.44
CA CYS A 56 -1.33 -16.65 -11.00
C CYS A 56 -2.03 -16.24 -9.70
N GLU A 57 -3.25 -16.73 -9.55
CA GLU A 57 -3.91 -16.75 -8.25
C GLU A 57 -3.05 -17.54 -7.26
N ALA A 58 -3.08 -17.18 -5.97
CA ALA A 58 -2.37 -17.90 -4.91
C ALA A 58 -2.65 -19.42 -4.98
N PRO A 59 -1.72 -20.22 -5.45
CA PRO A 59 -1.99 -21.64 -5.77
C PRO A 59 -2.33 -22.45 -4.51
N TYR A 60 -1.77 -22.05 -3.37
CA TYR A 60 -2.01 -22.66 -2.06
C TYR A 60 -3.38 -22.32 -1.47
N CYS A 61 -4.13 -21.40 -2.05
CA CYS A 61 -5.46 -20.96 -1.58
C CYS A 61 -6.62 -21.78 -2.15
N LYS A 62 -6.34 -22.74 -3.05
CA LYS A 62 -7.36 -23.51 -3.73
C LYS A 62 -8.10 -24.45 -2.77
N PRO A 63 -9.41 -24.70 -3.02
CA PRO A 63 -10.24 -25.59 -2.17
C PRO A 63 -9.69 -26.99 -1.94
N GLU A 64 -8.99 -27.53 -2.93
CA GLU A 64 -8.36 -28.85 -2.88
C GLU A 64 -7.26 -28.97 -1.83
N TYR A 65 -6.67 -27.83 -1.41
CA TYR A 65 -5.60 -27.76 -0.42
C TYR A 65 -6.05 -27.21 0.94
N LYS A 66 -7.35 -27.14 1.21
CA LYS A 66 -7.92 -26.54 2.43
C LYS A 66 -7.42 -27.16 3.75
N ASP A 67 -7.02 -28.43 3.71
CA ASP A 67 -6.51 -29.13 4.89
C ASP A 67 -4.97 -29.02 5.01
N ALA A 68 -4.31 -28.60 3.92
CA ALA A 68 -2.87 -28.38 3.87
C ALA A 68 -2.48 -26.95 4.31
N PHE A 69 -3.22 -25.94 3.84
CA PHE A 69 -2.86 -24.55 4.02
C PHE A 69 -3.95 -23.75 4.70
N ASN A 70 -3.58 -23.08 5.81
CA ASN A 70 -4.39 -22.09 6.50
C ASN A 70 -3.93 -20.68 6.09
N VAL A 71 -4.62 -20.04 5.15
CA VAL A 71 -4.22 -18.74 4.61
C VAL A 71 -4.72 -17.61 5.50
N LYS A 72 -3.80 -16.82 6.02
CA LYS A 72 -4.04 -15.61 6.80
C LYS A 72 -3.56 -14.40 5.99
N SER A 73 -4.51 -13.65 5.45
CA SER A 73 -4.20 -12.48 4.63
C SER A 73 -3.98 -11.25 5.50
N LEU A 74 -2.81 -10.65 5.36
CA LEU A 74 -2.44 -9.38 6.00
C LEU A 74 -2.93 -8.17 5.18
N PHE A 75 -3.21 -8.42 3.89
CA PHE A 75 -3.79 -7.43 2.97
C PHE A 75 -4.47 -8.18 1.81
N VAL A 76 -5.77 -8.00 1.66
CA VAL A 76 -6.54 -8.71 0.62
C VAL A 76 -6.26 -8.11 -0.76
N ALA A 77 -5.73 -8.94 -1.66
CA ALA A 77 -5.48 -8.58 -3.05
C ALA A 77 -6.21 -9.52 -4.01
N ASN A 78 -6.13 -9.27 -5.30
CA ASN A 78 -6.86 -10.03 -6.32
C ASN A 78 -6.55 -11.54 -6.29
N ASN A 79 -5.31 -11.91 -5.98
CA ASN A 79 -4.84 -13.29 -5.94
C ASN A 79 -5.52 -14.15 -4.86
N VAL A 80 -5.95 -13.56 -3.74
CA VAL A 80 -6.61 -14.28 -2.62
C VAL A 80 -8.07 -13.92 -2.42
N ARG A 81 -8.53 -12.75 -2.92
CA ARG A 81 -9.88 -12.19 -2.66
C ARG A 81 -11.01 -13.17 -2.94
N LYS A 82 -10.95 -13.87 -4.07
CA LYS A 82 -11.95 -14.87 -4.48
C LYS A 82 -12.06 -16.00 -3.46
N TRP A 83 -10.93 -16.49 -2.96
CA TRP A 83 -10.87 -17.63 -2.05
C TRP A 83 -11.28 -17.23 -0.64
N LEU A 84 -10.83 -16.07 -0.16
CA LEU A 84 -11.26 -15.54 1.15
C LEU A 84 -12.78 -15.30 1.20
N ALA A 85 -13.37 -14.81 0.10
CA ALA A 85 -14.82 -14.62 0.01
C ALA A 85 -15.60 -15.95 0.06
N GLN A 86 -14.96 -17.09 -0.22
CA GLN A 86 -15.53 -18.44 -0.12
C GLN A 86 -15.16 -19.15 1.19
N GLY A 87 -14.42 -18.49 2.10
CA GLY A 87 -14.04 -19.04 3.39
C GLY A 87 -12.75 -19.91 3.38
N TYR A 88 -11.98 -19.90 2.28
CA TYR A 88 -10.68 -20.60 2.21
C TYR A 88 -9.54 -19.73 2.71
N GLY A 89 -9.66 -19.25 3.95
CA GLY A 89 -8.74 -18.37 4.64
C GLY A 89 -9.46 -17.21 5.32
N SER A 90 -8.72 -16.34 5.98
CA SER A 90 -9.26 -15.20 6.69
C SER A 90 -8.28 -14.02 6.67
N THR A 91 -8.76 -12.84 7.10
CA THR A 91 -7.98 -11.60 7.11
C THR A 91 -7.55 -11.27 8.53
N ILE A 92 -6.30 -10.84 8.70
CA ILE A 92 -5.82 -10.20 9.92
C ILE A 92 -5.86 -8.69 9.70
N PRO A 93 -6.75 -7.95 10.36
CA PRO A 93 -6.75 -6.49 10.27
C PRO A 93 -5.57 -5.92 11.07
N ALA A 94 -4.67 -5.23 10.38
CA ALA A 94 -3.52 -4.56 10.98
C ALA A 94 -3.10 -3.36 10.13
N PHE A 95 -2.51 -2.33 10.72
CA PHE A 95 -1.80 -1.31 9.96
C PHE A 95 -0.57 -1.93 9.30
N LEU A 96 -0.26 -1.52 8.09
CA LEU A 96 0.88 -2.12 7.38
C LEU A 96 2.19 -1.90 8.15
N GLY A 97 2.36 -0.72 8.75
CA GLY A 97 3.51 -0.40 9.60
C GLY A 97 3.61 -1.20 10.91
N GLU A 98 2.51 -1.83 11.36
CA GLU A 98 2.45 -2.65 12.58
C GLU A 98 2.88 -4.11 12.33
N ILE A 99 2.61 -4.63 11.13
CA ILE A 99 2.83 -6.06 10.82
C ILE A 99 4.26 -6.53 11.13
N PRO A 100 5.34 -5.78 10.83
CA PRO A 100 6.69 -6.17 11.22
C PRO A 100 6.85 -6.40 12.73
N GLY A 101 6.15 -5.61 13.55
CA GLY A 101 6.11 -5.79 15.01
C GLY A 101 5.51 -7.13 15.40
N LEU A 102 4.41 -7.54 14.75
CA LEU A 102 3.74 -8.82 15.02
C LEU A 102 4.61 -10.04 14.66
N PHE A 103 5.52 -9.91 13.67
CA PHE A 103 6.53 -10.93 13.40
C PHE A 103 7.61 -10.93 14.47
N ARG A 104 8.16 -9.75 14.82
CA ARG A 104 9.29 -9.60 15.76
C ARG A 104 8.93 -10.01 17.18
N ASP A 105 7.70 -9.77 17.63
CA ASP A 105 7.24 -10.15 18.97
C ASP A 105 6.70 -11.59 19.05
N GLY A 106 6.61 -12.29 17.91
CA GLY A 106 6.14 -13.67 17.81
C GLY A 106 4.61 -13.84 17.86
N THR A 107 3.84 -12.75 17.84
CA THR A 107 2.37 -12.82 17.71
C THR A 107 1.97 -13.54 16.41
N LEU A 108 2.72 -13.29 15.34
CA LEU A 108 2.66 -14.03 14.08
C LEU A 108 3.99 -14.77 13.89
N PRO A 109 4.11 -16.01 14.40
CA PRO A 109 5.37 -16.75 14.33
C PRO A 109 5.72 -17.11 12.88
N LEU A 110 7.03 -17.14 12.58
CA LEU A 110 7.54 -17.50 11.26
C LEU A 110 8.58 -18.62 11.34
N ASP A 111 8.30 -19.74 10.70
CA ASP A 111 9.24 -20.84 10.51
C ASP A 111 10.03 -20.67 9.23
N ALA A 112 9.39 -20.14 8.16
CA ALA A 112 10.04 -19.94 6.88
C ALA A 112 9.60 -18.63 6.21
N VAL A 113 10.45 -18.16 5.29
CA VAL A 113 10.15 -17.06 4.39
C VAL A 113 10.50 -17.46 2.95
N PHE A 114 9.61 -17.13 2.01
CA PHE A 114 9.85 -17.26 0.57
C PHE A 114 10.04 -15.87 -0.03
N LEU A 115 11.17 -15.67 -0.69
CA LEU A 115 11.59 -14.37 -1.24
C LEU A 115 11.93 -14.49 -2.72
N ASN A 116 11.74 -13.41 -3.46
CA ASN A 116 12.23 -13.20 -4.81
C ASN A 116 13.29 -12.08 -4.75
N VAL A 117 14.55 -12.41 -5.06
CA VAL A 117 15.70 -11.54 -4.83
C VAL A 117 16.53 -11.37 -6.08
N SER A 118 17.37 -10.34 -6.11
CA SER A 118 18.36 -10.15 -7.18
C SER A 118 19.46 -11.21 -7.12
N PRO A 119 20.25 -11.41 -8.20
CA PRO A 119 21.56 -12.06 -8.10
C PRO A 119 22.42 -11.40 -7.02
N PRO A 120 23.34 -12.15 -6.37
CA PRO A 120 24.28 -11.57 -5.42
C PRO A 120 25.27 -10.64 -6.10
N ASN A 121 25.59 -9.52 -5.44
CA ASN A 121 26.65 -8.63 -5.83
C ASN A 121 28.06 -9.22 -5.49
N GLU A 122 29.12 -8.48 -5.77
CA GLU A 122 30.52 -8.90 -5.49
C GLU A 122 30.79 -9.15 -3.98
N GLU A 123 30.01 -8.51 -3.10
CA GLU A 123 30.11 -8.66 -1.64
C GLU A 123 29.25 -9.81 -1.11
N GLY A 124 28.51 -10.51 -1.96
CA GLY A 124 27.63 -11.62 -1.59
C GLY A 124 26.24 -11.20 -1.12
N TYR A 125 25.81 -9.95 -1.32
CA TYR A 125 24.46 -9.51 -0.99
C TYR A 125 23.52 -9.65 -2.19
N CYS A 126 22.37 -10.27 -1.95
CA CYS A 126 21.18 -10.18 -2.79
C CYS A 126 20.29 -9.03 -2.31
N SER A 127 19.54 -8.41 -3.22
CA SER A 127 18.53 -7.41 -2.86
C SER A 127 17.13 -8.00 -2.94
N TYR A 128 16.23 -7.58 -2.03
CA TYR A 128 14.77 -7.84 -2.15
C TYR A 128 14.16 -7.09 -3.35
N GLY A 129 14.98 -6.36 -4.07
CA GLY A 129 14.63 -5.70 -5.33
C GLY A 129 13.56 -4.66 -5.16
N ILE A 130 12.36 -4.97 -5.64
CA ILE A 130 11.24 -4.03 -5.71
C ILE A 130 10.28 -4.11 -4.50
N SER A 131 10.56 -4.92 -3.47
CA SER A 131 9.67 -5.08 -2.31
C SER A 131 10.45 -5.47 -1.05
N ALA A 132 10.83 -4.47 -0.25
CA ALA A 132 11.47 -4.64 1.05
C ALA A 132 10.46 -4.64 2.21
N ASP A 133 9.28 -4.10 2.01
CA ASP A 133 8.18 -3.85 2.93
C ASP A 133 8.13 -4.78 4.16
N LEU A 134 7.51 -5.93 4.03
CA LEU A 134 7.46 -6.99 5.06
C LEU A 134 8.60 -8.00 4.93
N ALA A 135 9.33 -8.01 3.79
CA ALA A 135 10.39 -8.98 3.53
C ALA A 135 11.53 -8.86 4.52
N VAL A 136 11.88 -7.64 4.94
CA VAL A 136 12.92 -7.37 5.94
C VAL A 136 12.59 -8.07 7.26
N SER A 137 11.48 -7.72 7.88
CA SER A 137 11.08 -8.26 9.18
C SER A 137 10.79 -9.75 9.12
N ALA A 138 10.19 -10.24 8.03
CA ALA A 138 9.95 -11.67 7.85
C ALA A 138 11.26 -12.45 7.76
N THR A 139 12.27 -11.91 7.07
CA THR A 139 13.60 -12.53 6.98
C THR A 139 14.33 -12.55 8.32
N GLU A 140 14.24 -11.47 9.10
CA GLU A 140 14.81 -11.39 10.45
C GLU A 140 14.23 -12.47 11.38
N CYS A 141 12.91 -12.75 11.26
CA CYS A 141 12.20 -13.63 12.19
C CYS A 141 12.16 -15.10 11.74
N ALA A 142 12.21 -15.36 10.43
CA ALA A 142 12.12 -16.72 9.92
C ALA A 142 13.37 -17.57 10.17
N ARG A 143 13.15 -18.82 10.55
CA ARG A 143 14.23 -19.81 10.77
C ARG A 143 14.79 -20.36 9.46
N LYS A 144 13.94 -20.50 8.44
CA LYS A 144 14.29 -21.05 7.11
C LYS A 144 14.11 -19.95 6.06
N LYS A 145 15.17 -19.58 5.36
CA LYS A 145 15.19 -18.54 4.33
C LYS A 145 15.35 -19.18 2.95
N ILE A 146 14.26 -19.25 2.22
CA ILE A 146 14.18 -19.92 0.92
C ILE A 146 13.95 -18.85 -0.15
N VAL A 147 14.87 -18.71 -1.09
CA VAL A 147 14.84 -17.61 -2.05
C VAL A 147 14.75 -18.11 -3.50
N GLN A 148 14.08 -17.31 -4.31
CA GLN A 148 14.11 -17.37 -5.76
C GLN A 148 15.04 -16.26 -6.24
N ILE A 149 16.22 -16.60 -6.79
CA ILE A 149 17.14 -15.63 -7.37
C ILE A 149 16.72 -15.36 -8.80
N ASN A 150 16.24 -14.15 -9.05
CA ASN A 150 15.75 -13.74 -10.36
C ASN A 150 16.69 -12.73 -11.01
N LYS A 151 17.21 -13.05 -12.21
CA LYS A 151 18.11 -12.18 -12.97
C LYS A 151 17.49 -10.84 -13.36
N ALA A 152 16.15 -10.78 -13.47
CA ALA A 152 15.43 -9.56 -13.81
C ALA A 152 15.21 -8.63 -12.60
N MET A 153 15.50 -9.08 -11.35
CA MET A 153 15.30 -8.30 -10.15
C MET A 153 16.37 -7.22 -10.00
N PRO A 154 16.01 -5.92 -9.88
CA PRO A 154 16.96 -4.85 -9.67
C PRO A 154 17.64 -4.94 -8.30
N PHE A 155 18.83 -4.37 -8.17
CA PHE A 155 19.54 -4.24 -6.91
C PHE A 155 19.20 -2.90 -6.24
N SER A 156 18.29 -2.92 -5.26
CA SER A 156 17.91 -1.74 -4.47
C SER A 156 18.66 -1.69 -3.15
N TYR A 157 18.94 -0.47 -2.68
CA TYR A 157 19.63 -0.20 -1.42
C TYR A 157 18.63 0.09 -0.28
N GLY A 158 19.16 0.30 0.92
CA GLY A 158 18.43 0.56 2.15
C GLY A 158 18.42 -0.67 3.05
N ASP A 159 17.23 -1.08 3.50
CA ASP A 159 17.06 -2.31 4.29
C ASP A 159 16.85 -3.55 3.39
N ALA A 160 16.91 -3.36 2.09
CA ALA A 160 16.52 -4.35 1.08
C ALA A 160 17.60 -5.41 0.76
N LEU A 161 18.45 -5.77 1.72
CA LEU A 161 19.61 -6.66 1.47
C LEU A 161 19.58 -7.91 2.34
N ILE A 162 19.98 -9.04 1.75
CA ILE A 162 20.27 -10.31 2.44
C ILE A 162 21.58 -10.89 1.95
N HIS A 163 22.46 -11.32 2.87
CA HIS A 163 23.70 -11.96 2.50
C HIS A 163 23.50 -13.45 2.18
N VAL A 164 24.22 -13.97 1.18
CA VAL A 164 24.11 -15.39 0.73
C VAL A 164 24.36 -16.41 1.85
N SER A 165 25.11 -16.06 2.90
CA SER A 165 25.34 -16.95 4.05
C SER A 165 24.10 -17.17 4.91
N GLU A 166 23.12 -16.29 4.82
CA GLU A 166 21.87 -16.39 5.57
C GLU A 166 20.80 -17.22 4.83
N ILE A 167 21.02 -17.54 3.57
CA ILE A 167 20.08 -18.24 2.70
C ILE A 167 20.29 -19.76 2.82
N ASP A 168 19.23 -20.49 3.22
CA ASP A 168 19.26 -21.94 3.35
C ASP A 168 19.16 -22.65 1.99
N ALA A 169 18.21 -22.19 1.16
CA ALA A 169 17.97 -22.76 -0.17
C ALA A 169 17.69 -21.66 -1.19
N ALA A 170 18.20 -21.84 -2.41
CA ALA A 170 17.99 -20.92 -3.51
C ALA A 170 17.59 -21.64 -4.79
N VAL A 171 16.68 -21.04 -5.54
CA VAL A 171 16.23 -21.47 -6.87
C VAL A 171 16.55 -20.37 -7.86
N GLU A 172 17.33 -20.67 -8.90
CA GLU A 172 17.62 -19.70 -9.95
C GLU A 172 16.52 -19.63 -10.99
N VAL A 173 16.10 -18.43 -11.33
CA VAL A 173 15.09 -18.17 -12.36
C VAL A 173 15.52 -17.00 -13.25
N ASP A 174 14.91 -16.92 -14.43
CA ASP A 174 15.11 -15.83 -15.39
C ASP A 174 13.73 -15.39 -15.90
N ASP A 175 12.86 -15.01 -14.96
CA ASP A 175 11.48 -14.60 -15.25
C ASP A 175 11.37 -13.08 -15.30
N PRO A 176 10.71 -12.50 -16.31
CA PRO A 176 10.40 -11.08 -16.29
C PRO A 176 9.54 -10.73 -15.08
N LEU A 177 9.85 -9.61 -14.44
CA LEU A 177 9.05 -9.11 -13.32
C LEU A 177 7.65 -8.76 -13.78
N VAL A 178 6.70 -8.84 -12.84
CA VAL A 178 5.32 -8.40 -13.08
C VAL A 178 5.30 -6.89 -13.18
N GLU A 179 4.79 -6.37 -14.30
CA GLU A 179 4.57 -4.94 -14.48
C GLU A 179 3.15 -4.56 -14.11
N VAL A 180 3.01 -3.41 -13.45
CA VAL A 180 1.71 -2.78 -13.17
C VAL A 180 1.53 -1.63 -14.16
N PRO A 181 0.56 -1.72 -15.07
CA PRO A 181 0.34 -0.66 -16.05
C PRO A 181 0.05 0.68 -15.36
N THR A 182 0.71 1.74 -15.83
CA THR A 182 0.45 3.09 -15.36
C THR A 182 -0.96 3.51 -15.75
N ALA A 183 -1.80 3.81 -14.75
CA ALA A 183 -3.15 4.29 -14.99
C ALA A 183 -3.12 5.68 -15.66
N THR A 184 -3.78 5.80 -16.81
CA THR A 184 -3.98 7.10 -17.46
C THR A 184 -5.08 7.86 -16.72
N PRO A 185 -4.80 9.09 -16.24
CA PRO A 185 -5.79 9.90 -15.55
C PRO A 185 -6.98 10.23 -16.44
N THR A 186 -8.18 10.09 -15.89
CA THR A 186 -9.42 10.59 -16.49
C THR A 186 -9.54 12.11 -16.31
N GLU A 187 -10.55 12.74 -16.93
CA GLU A 187 -10.87 14.16 -16.70
C GLU A 187 -11.23 14.42 -15.21
N ILE A 188 -11.95 13.48 -14.58
CA ILE A 188 -12.28 13.53 -13.15
C ILE A 188 -11.01 13.47 -12.31
N ASP A 189 -10.12 12.51 -12.59
CA ASP A 189 -8.83 12.39 -11.87
C ASP A 189 -8.00 13.66 -12.03
N SER A 190 -7.99 14.25 -13.22
CA SER A 190 -7.26 15.48 -13.53
C SER A 190 -7.82 16.70 -12.80
N ALA A 191 -9.14 16.79 -12.63
CA ALA A 191 -9.77 17.84 -11.83
C ALA A 191 -9.40 17.72 -10.34
N ILE A 192 -9.49 16.52 -9.78
CA ILE A 192 -9.08 16.22 -8.40
C ILE A 192 -7.58 16.53 -8.23
N GLY A 193 -6.75 16.09 -9.18
CA GLY A 193 -5.30 16.32 -9.17
C GLY A 193 -4.92 17.79 -9.10
N ARG A 194 -5.60 18.66 -9.88
CA ARG A 194 -5.39 20.10 -9.85
C ARG A 194 -5.75 20.71 -8.48
N HIS A 195 -6.91 20.36 -7.91
CA HIS A 195 -7.31 20.85 -6.59
C HIS A 195 -6.30 20.51 -5.49
N ILE A 196 -5.69 19.32 -5.56
CA ILE A 196 -4.67 18.91 -4.58
C ILE A 196 -3.36 19.66 -4.85
N ALA A 197 -2.91 19.72 -6.11
CA ALA A 197 -1.65 20.36 -6.49
C ALA A 197 -1.60 21.85 -6.08
N GLU A 198 -2.70 22.59 -6.20
CA GLU A 198 -2.83 23.98 -5.75
C GLU A 198 -2.60 24.16 -4.24
N MET A 199 -2.74 23.08 -3.45
CA MET A 199 -2.54 23.10 -2.00
C MET A 199 -1.14 22.64 -1.58
N ILE A 200 -0.32 22.13 -2.50
CA ILE A 200 1.04 21.64 -2.25
C ILE A 200 2.02 22.77 -2.44
N PRO A 201 2.79 23.16 -1.43
CA PRO A 201 3.83 24.19 -1.58
C PRO A 201 5.15 23.58 -2.07
N ASP A 202 6.05 24.42 -2.58
CA ASP A 202 7.44 24.04 -2.81
C ASP A 202 8.11 23.55 -1.52
N GLY A 203 9.04 22.61 -1.66
CA GLY A 203 9.72 21.96 -0.55
C GLY A 203 8.84 20.98 0.24
N ALA A 204 7.65 20.63 -0.25
CA ALA A 204 6.78 19.64 0.37
C ALA A 204 7.36 18.22 0.25
N THR A 205 7.11 17.38 1.27
CA THR A 205 7.42 15.93 1.21
C THR A 205 6.16 15.16 0.85
N LEU A 206 6.23 14.43 -0.25
CA LEU A 206 5.09 13.69 -0.80
C LEU A 206 5.00 12.26 -0.26
N GLN A 207 3.82 11.86 0.15
CA GLN A 207 3.35 10.47 0.15
C GLN A 207 2.20 10.36 -0.83
N ILE A 208 2.28 9.40 -1.73
CA ILE A 208 1.31 9.28 -2.80
C ILE A 208 0.97 7.81 -3.06
N GLY A 209 -0.32 7.54 -3.30
CA GLY A 209 -0.83 6.20 -3.58
C GLY A 209 -0.65 5.78 -5.05
N VAL A 210 -1.33 4.70 -5.43
CA VAL A 210 -1.33 4.11 -6.77
C VAL A 210 -2.66 4.40 -7.46
N GLY A 211 -2.65 4.78 -8.74
CA GLY A 211 -3.86 4.95 -9.55
C GLY A 211 -3.93 6.26 -10.34
N GLY A 212 -5.07 6.51 -10.99
CA GLY A 212 -5.28 7.67 -11.87
C GLY A 212 -5.16 9.01 -11.14
N ILE A 213 -5.80 9.17 -9.99
CA ILE A 213 -5.74 10.40 -9.19
C ILE A 213 -4.31 10.73 -8.75
N PRO A 214 -3.54 9.78 -8.12
CA PRO A 214 -2.13 10.00 -7.82
C PRO A 214 -1.30 10.45 -9.03
N ASN A 215 -1.47 9.80 -10.18
CA ASN A 215 -0.77 10.18 -11.40
C ASN A 215 -1.17 11.58 -11.88
N ALA A 216 -2.45 11.97 -11.74
CA ALA A 216 -2.91 13.32 -12.06
C ALA A 216 -2.29 14.38 -11.16
N VAL A 217 -2.18 14.10 -9.86
CA VAL A 217 -1.48 15.00 -8.90
C VAL A 217 -0.03 15.18 -9.33
N LEU A 218 0.71 14.07 -9.54
CA LEU A 218 2.13 14.12 -9.93
C LEU A 218 2.34 14.91 -11.22
N ALA A 219 1.49 14.69 -12.23
CA ALA A 219 1.55 15.44 -13.49
C ALA A 219 1.33 16.95 -13.32
N ALA A 220 0.54 17.35 -12.32
CA ALA A 220 0.28 18.76 -12.01
C ALA A 220 1.41 19.43 -11.21
N LEU A 221 2.38 18.66 -10.68
CA LEU A 221 3.49 19.18 -9.85
C LEU A 221 4.78 19.51 -10.64
N LYS A 222 4.76 19.40 -11.95
CA LYS A 222 5.96 19.56 -12.81
C LYS A 222 6.70 20.90 -12.67
N ASP A 223 6.00 21.96 -12.26
CA ASP A 223 6.53 23.31 -12.12
C ASP A 223 6.90 23.65 -10.66
N HIS A 224 6.74 22.70 -9.71
CA HIS A 224 7.16 22.83 -8.32
C HIS A 224 8.68 22.68 -8.17
N GLN A 225 9.19 23.05 -6.99
CA GLN A 225 10.63 23.01 -6.69
C GLN A 225 10.88 22.33 -5.34
N HIS A 226 12.01 21.63 -5.27
CA HIS A 226 12.55 21.03 -4.04
C HIS A 226 11.59 20.08 -3.32
N LEU A 227 10.76 19.34 -4.07
CA LEU A 227 9.89 18.34 -3.48
C LEU A 227 10.71 17.18 -2.92
N GLY A 228 10.19 16.56 -1.86
CA GLY A 228 10.72 15.32 -1.27
C GLY A 228 9.79 14.15 -1.51
N LEU A 229 10.32 12.93 -1.44
CA LEU A 229 9.56 11.70 -1.52
C LEU A 229 9.80 10.83 -0.29
N HIS A 230 8.74 10.53 0.46
CA HIS A 230 8.68 9.57 1.56
C HIS A 230 7.32 8.87 1.48
N THR A 231 7.28 7.74 0.82
CA THR A 231 6.04 7.04 0.46
C THR A 231 6.15 5.55 0.75
N GLU A 232 5.02 4.86 0.88
CA GLU A 232 4.99 3.40 0.99
C GLU A 232 5.33 2.76 -0.37
N ALA A 233 4.60 3.17 -1.41
CA ALA A 233 4.74 2.63 -2.75
C ALA A 233 5.36 3.66 -3.71
N LEU A 234 6.34 3.22 -4.50
CA LEU A 234 6.91 3.94 -5.62
C LEU A 234 6.20 3.53 -6.90
N THR A 235 5.85 4.48 -7.77
CA THR A 235 5.16 4.21 -9.04
C THR A 235 5.80 4.96 -10.19
N ASP A 236 5.52 4.57 -11.44
CA ASP A 236 6.04 5.26 -12.64
C ASP A 236 5.72 6.76 -12.66
N GLY A 237 4.62 7.17 -12.04
CA GLY A 237 4.19 8.57 -12.03
C GLY A 237 5.21 9.53 -11.40
N VAL A 238 6.09 9.05 -10.52
CA VAL A 238 7.13 9.89 -9.91
C VAL A 238 8.35 10.10 -10.80
N LEU A 239 8.60 9.22 -11.78
CA LEU A 239 9.81 9.26 -12.62
C LEU A 239 10.04 10.61 -13.30
N PRO A 240 9.03 11.24 -13.94
CA PRO A 240 9.26 12.55 -14.56
C PRO A 240 9.73 13.62 -13.58
N LEU A 241 9.26 13.58 -12.32
CA LEU A 241 9.65 14.56 -11.30
C LEU A 241 11.04 14.27 -10.72
N LEU A 242 11.43 12.99 -10.62
CA LEU A 242 12.78 12.58 -10.22
C LEU A 242 13.81 12.90 -11.31
N GLU A 243 13.50 12.58 -12.57
CA GLU A 243 14.39 12.82 -13.72
C GLU A 243 14.59 14.31 -14.01
N SER A 244 13.57 15.14 -13.79
CA SER A 244 13.65 16.60 -13.98
C SER A 244 14.25 17.34 -12.78
N GLY A 245 14.47 16.68 -11.64
CA GLY A 245 14.97 17.29 -10.42
C GLY A 245 13.95 18.11 -9.64
N VAL A 246 12.65 18.02 -9.98
CA VAL A 246 11.56 18.60 -9.16
C VAL A 246 11.51 17.92 -7.80
N ILE A 247 11.72 16.60 -7.76
CA ILE A 247 11.98 15.86 -6.53
C ILE A 247 13.49 15.71 -6.37
N ASP A 248 14.09 16.52 -5.52
CA ASP A 248 15.51 16.49 -5.16
C ASP A 248 15.75 16.11 -3.69
N ASN A 249 14.68 15.98 -2.91
CA ASN A 249 14.69 15.66 -1.48
C ASN A 249 15.50 16.62 -0.60
N SER A 250 15.90 17.79 -1.09
CA SER A 250 16.77 18.75 -0.38
C SER A 250 16.11 19.33 0.87
N CYS A 251 14.78 19.48 0.87
CA CYS A 251 14.01 20.01 1.99
C CYS A 251 13.58 18.96 3.03
N LYS A 252 13.86 17.69 2.81
CA LYS A 252 13.57 16.62 3.78
C LYS A 252 14.49 16.71 5.00
N THR A 253 13.94 16.38 6.18
CA THR A 253 14.72 16.21 7.41
C THR A 253 15.17 14.76 7.57
N VAL A 254 14.31 13.81 7.17
CA VAL A 254 14.61 12.38 7.23
C VAL A 254 15.25 11.97 5.91
N LEU A 255 16.53 11.57 5.96
CA LEU A 255 17.33 11.20 4.78
C LEU A 255 17.27 12.28 3.68
N PRO A 256 17.81 13.49 3.94
CA PRO A 256 17.85 14.56 2.93
C PRO A 256 18.63 14.09 1.68
N GLY A 257 18.16 14.49 0.50
CA GLY A 257 18.75 14.08 -0.78
C GLY A 257 18.39 12.64 -1.23
N ILE A 258 17.61 11.89 -0.42
CA ILE A 258 17.30 10.47 -0.69
C ILE A 258 15.79 10.28 -0.75
N SER A 259 15.29 9.69 -1.82
CA SER A 259 13.92 9.20 -1.93
C SER A 259 13.73 7.92 -1.12
N VAL A 260 12.63 7.82 -0.39
CA VAL A 260 12.33 6.67 0.48
C VAL A 260 11.01 6.03 0.06
N ALA A 261 11.05 4.70 -0.12
CA ALA A 261 9.85 3.87 -0.27
C ALA A 261 10.03 2.53 0.48
N SER A 262 8.99 1.69 0.50
CA SER A 262 9.07 0.30 1.00
C SER A 262 8.94 -0.70 -0.13
N LEU A 263 8.22 -0.34 -1.19
CA LEU A 263 7.99 -1.18 -2.35
C LEU A 263 7.83 -0.34 -3.63
N ALA A 264 7.93 -0.98 -4.78
CA ALA A 264 7.70 -0.38 -6.09
C ALA A 264 6.66 -1.17 -6.87
N LEU A 265 5.75 -0.45 -7.53
CA LEU A 265 4.68 -0.97 -8.38
C LEU A 265 4.66 -0.19 -9.69
N GLY A 266 5.24 -0.74 -10.74
CA GLY A 266 5.32 -0.02 -12.00
C GLY A 266 5.77 -0.87 -13.18
N SER A 267 6.28 -0.21 -14.18
CA SER A 267 6.82 -0.80 -15.38
C SER A 267 8.30 -1.17 -15.24
N LYS A 268 8.80 -1.90 -16.22
CA LYS A 268 10.24 -2.16 -16.33
C LYS A 268 11.08 -0.88 -16.27
N ARG A 269 10.57 0.26 -16.80
CA ARG A 269 11.27 1.56 -16.73
C ARG A 269 11.53 1.99 -15.28
N LEU A 270 10.57 1.83 -14.40
CA LEU A 270 10.75 2.12 -12.98
C LEU A 270 11.77 1.17 -12.35
N TYR A 271 11.69 -0.11 -12.66
CA TYR A 271 12.59 -1.12 -12.11
C TYR A 271 14.04 -0.92 -12.58
N ASP A 272 14.24 -0.59 -13.85
CA ASP A 272 15.54 -0.21 -14.40
C ASP A 272 16.09 1.08 -13.77
N TYR A 273 15.19 2.06 -13.48
CA TYR A 273 15.58 3.31 -12.82
C TYR A 273 16.06 3.07 -11.38
N MET A 274 15.52 2.09 -10.69
CA MET A 274 15.89 1.78 -9.29
C MET A 274 17.21 1.03 -9.17
N ASP A 275 17.63 0.34 -10.23
CA ASP A 275 18.78 -0.56 -10.20
C ASP A 275 20.07 0.18 -9.83
N TYR A 276 20.73 -0.28 -8.76
CA TYR A 276 21.95 0.31 -8.17
C TYR A 276 21.88 1.82 -7.83
N ARG A 277 20.69 2.40 -7.63
CA ARG A 277 20.55 3.80 -7.23
C ARG A 277 20.68 3.99 -5.73
N LYS A 278 21.63 4.86 -5.32
CA LYS A 278 21.90 5.17 -3.91
C LYS A 278 21.06 6.33 -3.36
N ASP A 279 20.50 7.14 -4.23
CA ASP A 279 19.61 8.27 -3.91
C ASP A 279 18.13 7.87 -3.81
N LEU A 280 17.85 6.57 -3.95
CA LEU A 280 16.56 5.95 -3.73
C LEU A 280 16.76 4.67 -2.91
N VAL A 281 16.09 4.58 -1.77
CA VAL A 281 16.22 3.44 -0.87
C VAL A 281 14.87 2.82 -0.53
N LEU A 282 14.87 1.49 -0.41
CA LEU A 282 13.74 0.76 0.13
C LEU A 282 14.00 0.41 1.59
N LYS A 283 13.03 0.70 2.44
CA LYS A 283 13.10 0.48 3.89
C LYS A 283 12.01 -0.50 4.34
N ASP A 284 12.26 -1.16 5.47
CA ASP A 284 11.23 -1.87 6.22
C ASP A 284 10.00 -0.97 6.40
N VAL A 285 8.81 -1.53 6.19
CA VAL A 285 7.58 -0.74 6.25
C VAL A 285 7.29 -0.19 7.66
N ALA A 286 7.74 -0.86 8.73
CA ALA A 286 7.65 -0.30 10.08
C ALA A 286 8.51 0.96 10.24
N TRP A 287 9.56 1.11 9.41
CA TRP A 287 10.37 2.32 9.39
C TRP A 287 9.73 3.42 8.54
N THR A 288 9.28 3.07 7.34
CA THR A 288 8.71 4.03 6.36
C THR A 288 7.38 4.58 6.84
N ASN A 289 6.52 3.70 7.37
CA ASN A 289 5.17 4.03 7.81
C ASN A 289 5.09 4.51 9.28
N ALA A 290 6.21 4.65 9.99
CA ALA A 290 6.18 5.16 11.36
C ALA A 290 5.67 6.61 11.42
N PRO A 291 4.50 6.90 12.03
CA PRO A 291 3.88 8.23 11.97
C PRO A 291 4.79 9.34 12.52
N PHE A 292 5.52 9.07 13.60
CA PHE A 292 6.44 10.05 14.18
C PHE A 292 7.68 10.30 13.32
N ARG A 293 8.09 9.32 12.49
CA ARG A 293 9.17 9.50 11.52
C ARG A 293 8.70 10.31 10.32
N ILE A 294 7.53 9.98 9.80
CA ILE A 294 6.87 10.74 8.73
C ILE A 294 6.77 12.21 9.13
N ALA A 295 6.31 12.48 10.36
CA ALA A 295 6.12 13.83 10.91
C ALA A 295 7.40 14.65 11.07
N GLN A 296 8.58 14.01 11.09
CA GLN A 296 9.86 14.71 11.13
C GLN A 296 10.16 15.48 9.82
N ASN A 297 9.60 15.05 8.70
CA ASN A 297 9.68 15.83 7.47
C ASN A 297 8.69 16.99 7.51
N PRO A 298 9.11 18.20 7.11
CA PRO A 298 8.19 19.34 7.03
C PRO A 298 7.24 19.20 5.84
N LYS A 299 6.09 19.83 5.94
CA LYS A 299 5.10 19.94 4.85
C LYS A 299 4.77 18.59 4.20
N VAL A 300 4.55 17.55 5.01
CA VAL A 300 4.14 16.25 4.48
C VAL A 300 2.76 16.36 3.85
N MET A 301 2.67 15.99 2.57
CA MET A 301 1.43 15.91 1.80
C MET A 301 1.04 14.46 1.62
N SER A 302 0.12 13.99 2.46
CA SER A 302 -0.35 12.59 2.43
C SER A 302 -1.61 12.49 1.58
N ILE A 303 -1.52 11.76 0.44
CA ILE A 303 -2.58 11.67 -0.57
C ILE A 303 -3.02 10.22 -0.70
N ASN A 304 -4.23 9.95 -0.23
CA ASN A 304 -4.83 8.62 -0.20
C ASN A 304 -6.22 8.63 -0.84
N SER A 305 -6.77 7.44 -1.07
CA SER A 305 -8.11 7.28 -1.65
C SER A 305 -9.03 6.51 -0.71
N ALA A 306 -10.31 6.40 -1.07
CA ALA A 306 -11.31 5.68 -0.29
C ALA A 306 -12.36 5.01 -1.18
N VAL A 307 -13.07 4.04 -0.58
CA VAL A 307 -14.29 3.47 -1.15
C VAL A 307 -15.44 4.45 -1.00
N GLU A 308 -15.66 4.93 0.23
CA GLU A 308 -16.72 5.89 0.57
C GLU A 308 -16.39 6.73 1.81
N VAL A 309 -17.11 7.84 1.97
CA VAL A 309 -17.01 8.78 3.10
C VAL A 309 -18.40 9.12 3.60
N ASP A 310 -18.63 9.21 4.92
CA ASP A 310 -19.89 9.68 5.48
C ASP A 310 -19.89 11.20 5.74
N LEU A 311 -21.09 11.77 6.00
CA LEU A 311 -21.26 13.21 6.27
C LEU A 311 -20.52 13.71 7.52
N THR A 312 -19.96 12.84 8.35
CA THR A 312 -19.12 13.23 9.49
C THR A 312 -17.63 13.23 9.16
N GLY A 313 -17.27 12.69 7.99
CA GLY A 313 -15.89 12.53 7.53
C GLY A 313 -15.24 11.21 7.96
N GLN A 314 -16.00 10.17 8.31
CA GLN A 314 -15.47 8.82 8.45
C GLN A 314 -15.19 8.24 7.08
N VAL A 315 -14.08 7.51 6.96
CA VAL A 315 -13.56 6.97 5.69
C VAL A 315 -13.51 5.45 5.76
N CYS A 316 -14.18 4.79 4.82
CA CYS A 316 -14.01 3.39 4.49
C CYS A 316 -13.09 3.25 3.28
N ALA A 317 -12.04 2.42 3.37
CA ALA A 317 -11.09 2.19 2.29
C ALA A 317 -10.80 0.70 2.02
N ASP A 318 -11.24 -0.21 2.87
CA ASP A 318 -10.91 -1.65 2.82
C ASP A 318 -12.07 -2.57 2.45
N SER A 319 -13.30 -2.04 2.44
CA SER A 319 -14.50 -2.86 2.28
C SER A 319 -15.62 -2.18 1.48
N VAL A 320 -16.54 -3.00 0.95
CA VAL A 320 -17.83 -2.57 0.41
C VAL A 320 -18.90 -3.28 1.22
N GLY A 321 -19.53 -2.57 2.16
CA GLY A 321 -20.35 -3.19 3.18
C GLY A 321 -19.52 -4.19 3.98
N THR A 322 -20.03 -5.40 4.17
CA THR A 322 -19.34 -6.49 4.89
C THR A 322 -18.24 -7.18 4.07
N ARG A 323 -18.12 -6.89 2.77
CA ARG A 323 -17.16 -7.55 1.88
C ARG A 323 -15.82 -6.85 1.93
N ILE A 324 -14.82 -7.47 2.53
CA ILE A 324 -13.43 -7.00 2.52
C ILE A 324 -12.86 -7.11 1.10
N ILE A 325 -12.31 -6.03 0.58
CA ILE A 325 -11.74 -5.95 -0.78
C ILE A 325 -10.26 -5.56 -0.80
N SER A 326 -9.74 -5.11 0.33
CA SER A 326 -8.37 -4.63 0.50
C SER A 326 -7.87 -4.95 1.92
N GLY A 327 -6.83 -4.31 2.35
CA GLY A 327 -6.39 -4.22 3.75
C GLY A 327 -6.42 -2.78 4.20
N VAL A 328 -6.14 -2.55 5.47
CA VAL A 328 -5.98 -1.20 6.01
C VAL A 328 -4.81 -0.49 5.34
N GLY A 329 -3.71 -1.22 5.05
CA GLY A 329 -2.52 -0.66 4.43
C GLY A 329 -1.85 0.39 5.30
N GLY A 330 -1.14 1.32 4.66
CA GLY A 330 -0.48 2.44 5.33
C GLY A 330 -1.26 3.74 5.34
N GLN A 331 -2.53 3.75 4.89
CA GLN A 331 -3.31 4.99 4.82
C GLN A 331 -3.36 5.71 6.17
N HIS A 332 -3.71 4.99 7.24
CA HIS A 332 -3.78 5.58 8.57
C HIS A 332 -2.44 6.11 9.05
N ASP A 333 -1.35 5.36 8.81
CA ASP A 333 0.01 5.72 9.23
C ASP A 333 0.43 7.08 8.64
N PHE A 334 0.24 7.23 7.32
CA PHE A 334 0.58 8.47 6.61
C PHE A 334 -0.39 9.61 6.89
N MET A 335 -1.69 9.33 7.06
CA MET A 335 -2.66 10.35 7.47
C MET A 335 -2.31 10.89 8.86
N TYR A 336 -1.92 10.02 9.80
CA TYR A 336 -1.50 10.45 11.13
C TYR A 336 -0.18 11.19 11.09
N GLY A 337 0.86 10.63 10.47
CA GLY A 337 2.16 11.27 10.33
C GLY A 337 2.08 12.63 9.63
N GLY A 338 1.33 12.72 8.52
CA GLY A 338 1.10 13.97 7.80
C GLY A 338 0.36 15.02 8.62
N SER A 339 -0.58 14.60 9.48
CA SER A 339 -1.30 15.52 10.36
C SER A 339 -0.44 16.10 11.49
N LEU A 340 0.62 15.40 11.88
CA LEU A 340 1.60 15.82 12.90
C LEU A 340 2.74 16.66 12.31
N SER A 341 3.00 16.56 11.01
CA SER A 341 4.05 17.30 10.32
C SER A 341 3.81 18.80 10.34
N GLU A 342 4.86 19.58 10.58
CA GLU A 342 4.79 21.05 10.50
C GLU A 342 4.42 21.48 9.07
N GLY A 343 3.30 22.18 8.92
CA GLY A 343 2.75 22.56 7.61
C GLY A 343 2.19 21.40 6.79
N GLY A 344 2.08 20.22 7.40
CA GLY A 344 1.56 19.02 6.74
C GLY A 344 0.07 19.09 6.44
N LYS A 345 -0.34 18.46 5.34
CA LYS A 345 -1.75 18.33 4.93
C LYS A 345 -2.04 16.91 4.50
N THR A 346 -3.24 16.45 4.85
CA THR A 346 -3.71 15.12 4.49
C THR A 346 -4.96 15.22 3.62
N PHE A 347 -5.01 14.35 2.60
CA PHE A 347 -6.06 14.33 1.59
C PHE A 347 -6.63 12.93 1.42
N ILE A 348 -7.95 12.83 1.41
CA ILE A 348 -8.68 11.69 0.85
C ILE A 348 -9.28 12.15 -0.47
N ALA A 349 -8.78 11.60 -1.55
CA ALA A 349 -9.11 11.96 -2.93
C ALA A 349 -9.98 10.86 -3.55
N ILE A 350 -11.20 11.19 -3.91
CA ILE A 350 -12.19 10.27 -4.47
C ILE A 350 -13.01 10.93 -5.59
N PRO A 351 -13.37 10.21 -6.66
CA PRO A 351 -14.46 10.66 -7.53
C PRO A 351 -15.73 10.78 -6.68
N SER A 352 -16.58 11.75 -6.96
CA SER A 352 -17.84 11.92 -6.23
C SER A 352 -18.83 10.76 -6.44
N MET A 353 -18.70 10.06 -7.56
CA MET A 353 -19.52 8.90 -7.94
C MET A 353 -18.63 7.77 -8.45
N THR A 354 -19.14 6.55 -8.37
CA THR A 354 -18.59 5.41 -9.11
C THR A 354 -19.02 5.48 -10.57
N GLU A 355 -18.37 4.71 -11.45
CA GLU A 355 -18.79 4.54 -12.87
C GLU A 355 -20.24 4.06 -13.02
N LYS A 356 -20.76 3.37 -12.00
CA LYS A 356 -22.16 2.88 -11.95
C LYS A 356 -23.14 3.92 -11.41
N GLY A 357 -22.72 5.15 -11.16
CA GLY A 357 -23.57 6.21 -10.63
C GLY A 357 -23.91 6.08 -9.14
N ILE A 358 -23.09 5.39 -8.35
CA ILE A 358 -23.27 5.28 -6.90
C ILE A 358 -22.44 6.38 -6.22
N SER A 359 -23.07 7.15 -5.34
CA SER A 359 -22.38 8.20 -4.57
C SER A 359 -21.30 7.61 -3.66
N LYS A 360 -20.15 8.28 -3.60
CA LYS A 360 -19.07 7.95 -2.65
C LYS A 360 -19.09 8.85 -1.41
N ILE A 361 -19.96 9.87 -1.38
CA ILE A 361 -20.27 10.66 -0.18
C ILE A 361 -21.69 10.29 0.24
N ASN A 362 -21.83 9.70 1.43
CA ASN A 362 -23.06 9.08 1.90
C ASN A 362 -23.51 9.68 3.26
N PRO A 363 -24.80 9.64 3.62
CA PRO A 363 -25.26 10.07 4.95
C PRO A 363 -24.57 9.34 6.11
N VAL A 364 -24.38 8.03 5.94
CA VAL A 364 -23.64 7.10 6.82
C VAL A 364 -22.88 6.13 5.91
N LEU A 365 -21.80 5.52 6.41
CA LEU A 365 -21.15 4.43 5.69
C LEU A 365 -22.11 3.26 5.48
N ALA A 366 -21.88 2.47 4.44
CA ALA A 366 -22.65 1.27 4.18
C ALA A 366 -22.66 0.34 5.41
N GLU A 367 -23.76 -0.39 5.61
CA GLU A 367 -23.87 -1.32 6.73
C GLU A 367 -22.75 -2.38 6.68
N GLY A 368 -22.02 -2.52 7.78
CA GLY A 368 -20.87 -3.43 7.90
C GLY A 368 -19.56 -2.90 7.31
N ALA A 369 -19.53 -1.70 6.73
CA ALA A 369 -18.29 -1.08 6.24
C ALA A 369 -17.34 -0.74 7.38
N GLY A 370 -16.04 -1.02 7.19
CA GLY A 370 -14.98 -0.68 8.14
C GLY A 370 -14.66 0.82 8.12
N VAL A 371 -14.26 1.38 9.27
CA VAL A 371 -13.71 2.73 9.36
C VAL A 371 -12.19 2.63 9.38
N VAL A 372 -11.55 2.77 8.21
CA VAL A 372 -10.08 2.72 8.09
C VAL A 372 -9.45 3.97 8.67
N THR A 373 -10.00 5.14 8.34
CA THR A 373 -9.54 6.41 8.93
C THR A 373 -10.72 7.13 9.60
N THR A 374 -10.54 7.40 10.88
CA THR A 374 -11.59 7.99 11.71
C THR A 374 -11.76 9.49 11.42
N ARG A 375 -12.97 10.02 11.70
CA ARG A 375 -13.35 11.42 11.38
C ARG A 375 -12.42 12.49 11.96
N HIS A 376 -11.78 12.24 13.09
CA HIS A 376 -10.90 13.22 13.72
C HIS A 376 -9.54 13.33 13.03
N MET A 377 -9.13 12.33 12.23
CA MET A 377 -7.88 12.32 11.48
C MET A 377 -8.01 13.03 10.12
N ILE A 378 -9.23 13.18 9.60
CA ILE A 378 -9.45 13.70 8.24
C ILE A 378 -9.37 15.23 8.23
N GLN A 379 -8.43 15.76 7.43
CA GLN A 379 -8.29 17.20 7.21
C GLN A 379 -9.01 17.66 5.94
N ASN A 380 -8.79 16.97 4.81
CA ASN A 380 -9.35 17.36 3.51
C ASN A 380 -9.93 16.15 2.78
N ILE A 381 -11.14 16.29 2.25
CA ILE A 381 -11.74 15.40 1.26
C ILE A 381 -11.80 16.15 -0.06
N VAL A 382 -11.35 15.51 -1.14
CA VAL A 382 -11.28 16.13 -2.47
C VAL A 382 -12.04 15.30 -3.49
N THR A 383 -12.90 15.98 -4.24
CA THR A 383 -13.57 15.41 -5.42
C THR A 383 -13.33 16.31 -6.63
N GLU A 384 -13.84 15.95 -7.78
CA GLU A 384 -13.82 16.80 -8.99
C GLU A 384 -14.56 18.13 -8.82
N TYR A 385 -15.41 18.25 -7.79
CA TYR A 385 -16.18 19.48 -7.48
C TYR A 385 -15.48 20.40 -6.48
N GLY A 386 -14.31 20.04 -5.94
CA GLY A 386 -13.53 20.87 -5.04
C GLY A 386 -13.02 20.17 -3.79
N VAL A 387 -12.68 20.97 -2.77
CA VAL A 387 -12.06 20.53 -1.52
C VAL A 387 -12.96 20.84 -0.33
N ALA A 388 -13.33 19.84 0.44
CA ALA A 388 -13.95 19.98 1.76
C ALA A 388 -12.88 19.95 2.85
N GLN A 389 -12.54 21.11 3.39
CA GLN A 389 -11.66 21.23 4.55
C GLN A 389 -12.46 20.96 5.81
N LEU A 390 -12.09 19.90 6.57
CA LEU A 390 -12.87 19.41 7.72
C LEU A 390 -12.23 19.69 9.08
N ARG A 391 -10.93 20.03 9.11
CA ARG A 391 -10.21 20.31 10.36
C ARG A 391 -10.84 21.48 11.10
N GLY A 392 -11.13 21.30 12.40
CA GLY A 392 -11.71 22.33 13.26
C GLY A 392 -13.19 22.59 13.05
N LYS A 393 -13.87 21.83 12.15
CA LYS A 393 -15.31 22.00 11.89
C LYS A 393 -16.15 21.05 12.74
N THR A 394 -17.32 21.56 13.17
CA THR A 394 -18.39 20.77 13.79
C THR A 394 -18.95 19.75 12.81
N LEU A 395 -19.66 18.71 13.29
CA LEU A 395 -20.25 17.70 12.39
C LEU A 395 -21.25 18.31 11.38
N ALA A 396 -22.00 19.32 11.79
CA ALA A 396 -22.92 20.04 10.89
C ALA A 396 -22.16 20.79 9.78
N GLU A 397 -21.09 21.48 10.12
CA GLU A 397 -20.23 22.19 9.15
C GLU A 397 -19.50 21.23 8.22
N ARG A 398 -19.07 20.07 8.73
CA ARG A 398 -18.49 19.00 7.91
C ARG A 398 -19.48 18.47 6.88
N ALA A 399 -20.71 18.18 7.32
CA ALA A 399 -21.75 17.74 6.41
C ALA A 399 -22.00 18.76 5.30
N ARG A 400 -22.10 20.04 5.62
CA ARG A 400 -22.25 21.11 4.63
C ARG A 400 -21.08 21.17 3.64
N ALA A 401 -19.86 21.08 4.13
CA ALA A 401 -18.67 21.10 3.29
C ALA A 401 -18.60 19.88 2.35
N LEU A 402 -18.97 18.69 2.84
CA LEU A 402 -18.97 17.45 2.06
C LEU A 402 -20.10 17.46 1.01
N ILE A 403 -21.28 17.99 1.34
CA ILE A 403 -22.40 18.13 0.39
C ILE A 403 -22.02 19.07 -0.76
N ALA A 404 -21.26 20.13 -0.49
CA ALA A 404 -20.83 21.09 -1.51
C ALA A 404 -19.93 20.43 -2.58
N ILE A 405 -19.16 19.40 -2.23
CA ILE A 405 -18.28 18.66 -3.14
C ILE A 405 -18.86 17.31 -3.60
N ALA A 406 -20.05 16.93 -3.16
CA ALA A 406 -20.76 15.76 -3.66
C ALA A 406 -21.27 15.99 -5.09
N HIS A 407 -21.59 14.91 -5.80
CA HIS A 407 -22.19 15.02 -7.13
C HIS A 407 -23.51 15.78 -7.05
N PRO A 408 -23.81 16.72 -7.98
CA PRO A 408 -25.02 17.55 -7.92
C PRO A 408 -26.32 16.76 -7.76
N SER A 409 -26.45 15.60 -8.40
CA SER A 409 -27.67 14.78 -8.36
C SER A 409 -28.06 14.24 -6.99
N VAL A 410 -27.11 14.17 -6.04
CA VAL A 410 -27.35 13.61 -4.68
C VAL A 410 -27.36 14.67 -3.59
N ARG A 411 -27.01 15.92 -3.89
CA ARG A 411 -26.87 16.99 -2.87
C ARG A 411 -28.16 17.25 -2.10
N GLU A 412 -29.31 17.22 -2.76
CA GLU A 412 -30.60 17.44 -2.11
C GLU A 412 -30.94 16.33 -1.11
N GLU A 413 -30.67 15.07 -1.48
CA GLU A 413 -30.86 13.92 -0.59
C GLU A 413 -29.94 14.01 0.62
N LEU A 414 -28.65 14.30 0.39
CA LEU A 414 -27.65 14.49 1.45
C LEU A 414 -28.02 15.67 2.38
N ASP A 415 -28.55 16.77 1.83
CA ASP A 415 -29.01 17.94 2.58
C ASP A 415 -30.18 17.60 3.51
N ARG A 416 -31.16 16.81 3.02
CA ARG A 416 -32.26 16.31 3.85
C ARG A 416 -31.77 15.39 4.96
N ALA A 417 -30.84 14.48 4.65
CA ALA A 417 -30.25 13.57 5.64
C ALA A 417 -29.45 14.34 6.71
N ALA A 418 -28.70 15.36 6.30
CA ALA A 418 -27.95 16.24 7.22
C ALA A 418 -28.89 17.04 8.12
N ALA A 419 -29.97 17.59 7.57
CA ALA A 419 -30.99 18.32 8.34
C ALA A 419 -31.68 17.41 9.39
N ALA A 420 -32.02 16.19 8.99
CA ALA A 420 -32.62 15.20 9.91
C ALA A 420 -31.64 14.78 11.02
N ARG A 421 -30.35 14.58 10.68
CA ARG A 421 -29.34 14.09 11.62
C ARG A 421 -28.82 15.16 12.57
N PHE A 422 -28.60 16.39 12.10
CA PHE A 422 -27.92 17.46 12.83
C PHE A 422 -28.89 18.60 13.27
N GLY A 423 -30.13 18.57 12.83
CA GLY A 423 -31.21 19.46 13.28
C GLY A 423 -30.87 20.95 13.10
N HIS A 424 -31.20 21.74 14.13
CA HIS A 424 -31.02 23.20 14.13
C HIS A 424 -29.56 23.63 13.90
N ALA A 425 -28.57 22.84 14.37
CA ALA A 425 -27.14 23.14 14.17
C ALA A 425 -26.74 23.18 12.69
N TYR A 426 -27.38 22.34 11.86
CA TYR A 426 -27.18 22.33 10.43
C TYR A 426 -28.03 23.40 9.70
N LEU A 427 -29.32 23.51 10.08
CA LEU A 427 -30.23 24.43 9.40
C LEU A 427 -29.81 25.91 9.51
N ARG A 428 -29.17 26.29 10.62
CA ARG A 428 -28.65 27.65 10.80
C ARG A 428 -27.42 28.00 9.93
N LEU A 429 -26.82 27.01 9.27
CA LEU A 429 -25.69 27.18 8.37
C LEU A 429 -26.13 27.50 6.92
N LYS A 430 -27.43 27.42 6.61
CA LYS A 430 -28.00 27.66 5.29
C LYS A 430 -28.05 29.19 4.94
#